data_8b53dea1c7b50bfb952b61e529147095
#
_entry.id   8b53dea1c7b50bfb952b61e529147095
#
_cell.length_a   1.000
_cell.length_b   1.000
_cell.length_c   1.000
_cell.angle_alpha   90.00
_cell.angle_beta   90.00
_cell.angle_gamma   90.00
#
_symmetry.space_group_name_H-M   'P 1'
#
loop_
_entity.id
_entity.type
_entity.pdbx_description
1 polymer ?
#
loop_
_entity_poly.entity_id
_entity_poly.type
_entity_poly.pdbx_seq_one_letter_code
_entity_poly.pdbx_strand_id
1 'polypeptide(L)'
;MKKTFTLLAAALLLVSCGNQPQVNYKVWYDWPERNLPADFNALGEPDVQGVKTNLDLEDLDDTKNHFCALFETTLPVKQEEEYNFTVTTDDGSRFYVDGELLIVNDGAHGPIEKKVSKVLSKGKHAIKIEFFDFDKGQTLVFKYATPTIPERELDNTVMAREDKASNNKSFVKPQAKEAFQRFKAWKGKDPVLVFPILTDIHTCGRFSYKHIGYAATVADIFGADFMALLGDIGLNTYPATVDAEYAQSIVDNTRNQMLKYKGMWLFSPGNHDWDAGEGRYYTEEELSEIFQQPWQEKGGKNLHLMPGKTYGWYDIPQKNFRIIFLNSEATRTKGEYYYCYGDEQLAWLDGLLEATPEGMNVLLLSHWMPQPMGVWNAVSLTRVGKEPYNKITDLLASYAGKINLVGLFTGDSHVNNYTKKDGVNYYITQGYGWVSPDVMIPGQKHAVFDYRESLCIDVVAVKPDTREVHTFRVGAGGADYDYTFTY
;
A
#
# COMPACT_ATOMS: atom_id res chain seq x y z
N MET A 1 -54.02 -14.21 35.59
CA MET A 1 -52.72 -14.80 35.96
C MET A 1 -51.69 -14.37 34.93
N LYS A 2 -50.95 -13.30 35.23
CA LYS A 2 -49.83 -12.80 34.40
C LYS A 2 -48.57 -13.52 34.90
N LYS A 3 -47.92 -14.30 34.03
CA LYS A 3 -46.59 -14.87 34.30
C LYS A 3 -45.52 -13.91 33.85
N THR A 4 -44.88 -13.32 34.84
CA THR A 4 -43.67 -12.49 34.67
C THR A 4 -42.49 -13.42 34.37
N PHE A 5 -41.90 -13.32 33.20
CA PHE A 5 -40.61 -13.96 32.91
C PHE A 5 -39.51 -12.97 33.28
N THR A 6 -38.79 -13.31 34.31
CA THR A 6 -37.55 -12.63 34.69
C THR A 6 -36.44 -13.24 33.85
N LEU A 7 -35.90 -12.48 32.89
CA LEU A 7 -34.66 -12.84 32.22
C LEU A 7 -33.50 -12.59 33.18
N LEU A 8 -32.90 -13.63 33.67
CA LEU A 8 -31.59 -13.58 34.33
C LEU A 8 -30.55 -13.45 33.22
N ALA A 9 -29.89 -12.29 33.14
CA ALA A 9 -28.69 -12.12 32.36
C ALA A 9 -27.57 -12.93 33.03
N ALA A 10 -27.26 -14.08 32.46
CA ALA A 10 -26.08 -14.86 32.86
C ALA A 10 -24.85 -14.18 32.26
N ALA A 11 -24.13 -13.42 33.05
CA ALA A 11 -22.77 -13.03 32.72
C ALA A 11 -21.91 -14.32 32.65
N LEU A 12 -21.62 -14.79 31.46
CA LEU A 12 -20.61 -15.82 31.26
C LEU A 12 -19.23 -15.18 31.54
N LEU A 13 -18.74 -15.36 32.73
CA LEU A 13 -17.32 -15.22 33.03
C LEU A 13 -16.57 -16.35 32.34
N LEU A 14 -16.11 -16.09 31.12
CA LEU A 14 -15.08 -16.90 30.50
C LEU A 14 -13.76 -16.59 31.23
N VAL A 15 -13.40 -17.46 32.14
CA VAL A 15 -12.06 -17.50 32.71
C VAL A 15 -11.12 -17.97 31.60
N SER A 16 -10.54 -17.05 30.86
CA SER A 16 -9.44 -17.31 29.93
C SER A 16 -8.14 -17.40 30.75
N CYS A 17 -7.50 -18.53 30.71
CA CYS A 17 -6.12 -18.71 31.16
C CYS A 17 -5.17 -17.89 30.27
N GLY A 18 -4.71 -16.75 30.79
CA GLY A 18 -3.68 -15.93 30.18
C GLY A 18 -3.98 -14.44 30.33
N ASN A 19 -3.19 -13.77 31.17
CA ASN A 19 -3.25 -12.34 31.50
C ASN A 19 -2.98 -11.40 30.31
N GLN A 20 -3.77 -11.45 29.26
CA GLN A 20 -3.66 -10.50 28.16
C GLN A 20 -4.69 -9.40 28.36
N PRO A 21 -4.33 -8.11 28.34
CA PRO A 21 -5.30 -7.04 28.34
C PRO A 21 -6.19 -7.17 27.09
N GLN A 22 -7.48 -6.97 27.26
CA GLN A 22 -8.45 -6.95 26.18
C GLN A 22 -8.82 -5.51 25.89
N VAL A 23 -9.10 -5.21 24.63
CA VAL A 23 -9.61 -3.91 24.20
C VAL A 23 -11.12 -4.04 24.04
N ASN A 24 -11.88 -3.37 24.90
CA ASN A 24 -13.31 -3.19 24.70
C ASN A 24 -13.53 -2.09 23.68
N TYR A 25 -14.46 -2.29 22.75
CA TYR A 25 -14.79 -1.27 21.78
C TYR A 25 -16.30 -1.11 21.60
N LYS A 26 -16.69 0.12 21.22
CA LYS A 26 -18.05 0.50 20.86
C LYS A 26 -17.98 1.37 19.62
N VAL A 27 -18.93 1.21 18.68
CA VAL A 27 -18.99 1.96 17.42
C VAL A 27 -20.40 2.44 17.19
N TRP A 28 -20.55 3.68 16.78
CA TRP A 28 -21.77 4.31 16.32
C TRP A 28 -21.57 4.76 14.89
N TYR A 29 -22.31 4.18 13.97
CA TYR A 29 -22.26 4.50 12.55
C TYR A 29 -23.14 5.70 12.20
N ASP A 30 -23.01 6.17 10.95
CA ASP A 30 -23.76 7.31 10.42
C ASP A 30 -23.55 8.61 11.25
N TRP A 31 -22.34 8.77 11.84
CA TRP A 31 -21.97 9.97 12.60
C TRP A 31 -21.92 11.20 11.68
N PRO A 32 -22.78 12.25 11.90
CA PRO A 32 -22.94 13.34 10.92
C PRO A 32 -21.95 14.49 11.10
N GLU A 33 -21.20 14.51 12.18
CA GLU A 33 -20.36 15.64 12.56
C GLU A 33 -18.91 15.45 12.09
N ARG A 34 -18.23 16.57 11.85
CA ARG A 34 -16.79 16.60 11.52
C ARG A 34 -15.89 16.74 12.75
N ASN A 35 -16.39 16.38 13.90
CA ASN A 35 -15.70 16.42 15.19
C ASN A 35 -16.14 15.23 16.02
N LEU A 36 -15.36 14.94 17.06
CA LEU A 36 -15.72 13.95 18.07
C LEU A 36 -17.00 14.36 18.82
N PRO A 37 -17.84 13.39 19.20
CA PRO A 37 -18.92 13.63 20.14
C PRO A 37 -18.44 14.38 21.38
N ALA A 38 -19.22 15.35 21.85
CA ALA A 38 -18.89 16.06 23.09
C ALA A 38 -18.89 15.11 24.30
N ASP A 39 -19.77 14.12 24.29
CA ASP A 39 -19.86 13.06 25.31
C ASP A 39 -20.33 11.75 24.68
N PHE A 40 -19.47 10.76 24.63
CA PHE A 40 -19.79 9.41 24.12
C PHE A 40 -20.87 8.69 24.91
N ASN A 41 -21.05 9.03 26.19
CA ASN A 41 -22.11 8.45 26.99
C ASN A 41 -23.51 8.97 26.60
N ALA A 42 -23.59 10.09 25.90
CA ALA A 42 -24.85 10.66 25.41
C ALA A 42 -25.32 10.06 24.08
N LEU A 43 -24.53 9.23 23.44
CA LEU A 43 -24.84 8.67 22.10
C LEU A 43 -25.88 7.54 22.10
N GLY A 44 -26.27 7.03 23.28
CA GLY A 44 -27.16 5.88 23.40
C GLY A 44 -26.45 4.55 23.13
N GLU A 45 -27.23 3.53 22.76
CA GLU A 45 -26.66 2.19 22.49
C GLU A 45 -25.80 2.20 21.22
N PRO A 46 -24.61 1.58 21.25
CA PRO A 46 -23.76 1.46 20.07
C PRO A 46 -24.36 0.50 19.03
N ASP A 47 -24.11 0.74 17.75
CA ASP A 47 -24.48 -0.18 16.68
C ASP A 47 -23.69 -1.48 16.75
N VAL A 48 -22.41 -1.39 17.13
CA VAL A 48 -21.53 -2.53 17.34
C VAL A 48 -20.73 -2.35 18.62
N GLN A 49 -20.58 -3.42 19.38
CA GLN A 49 -19.66 -3.47 20.52
C GLN A 49 -19.07 -4.85 20.70
N GLY A 50 -17.90 -4.93 21.26
CA GLY A 50 -17.23 -6.19 21.47
C GLY A 50 -15.92 -6.08 22.23
N VAL A 51 -15.16 -7.15 22.16
CA VAL A 51 -13.83 -7.26 22.74
C VAL A 51 -12.87 -7.76 21.68
N LYS A 52 -11.74 -7.10 21.57
CA LYS A 52 -10.67 -7.47 20.65
C LYS A 52 -9.32 -7.51 21.35
N THR A 53 -8.30 -7.98 20.66
CA THR A 53 -6.95 -8.12 21.23
C THR A 53 -6.08 -6.88 21.00
N ASN A 54 -6.39 -6.10 19.98
CA ASN A 54 -5.56 -4.98 19.53
C ASN A 54 -6.34 -3.68 19.63
N LEU A 55 -5.62 -2.58 19.81
CA LEU A 55 -6.17 -1.24 19.76
C LEU A 55 -5.95 -0.72 18.33
N ASP A 56 -6.82 -1.13 17.44
CA ASP A 56 -6.84 -0.78 16.03
C ASP A 56 -8.27 -0.80 15.48
N LEU A 57 -8.45 -0.52 14.19
CA LEU A 57 -9.75 -0.53 13.52
C LEU A 57 -10.06 -1.89 12.86
N GLU A 58 -9.18 -2.90 12.98
CA GLU A 58 -9.46 -4.26 12.46
C GLU A 58 -10.74 -4.81 13.07
N ASP A 59 -11.51 -5.54 12.29
CA ASP A 59 -12.81 -6.12 12.66
C ASP A 59 -14.00 -5.14 12.77
N LEU A 60 -13.81 -3.85 12.48
CA LEU A 60 -14.95 -2.96 12.28
C LEU A 60 -15.58 -3.15 10.90
N ASP A 61 -16.84 -2.74 10.73
CA ASP A 61 -17.50 -2.81 9.41
C ASP A 61 -16.94 -1.73 8.49
N ASP A 62 -15.99 -2.13 7.69
CA ASP A 62 -15.26 -1.29 6.76
C ASP A 62 -16.13 -0.75 5.60
N THR A 63 -17.37 -1.18 5.48
CA THR A 63 -18.30 -0.66 4.46
C THR A 63 -18.93 0.65 4.88
N LYS A 64 -18.70 1.08 6.12
CA LYS A 64 -19.30 2.28 6.71
C LYS A 64 -18.22 3.30 7.02
N ASN A 65 -18.29 4.43 6.33
CA ASN A 65 -17.67 5.68 6.72
C ASN A 65 -18.59 6.44 7.68
N HIS A 66 -18.14 7.56 8.19
CA HIS A 66 -18.91 8.40 9.08
C HIS A 66 -19.31 7.66 10.36
N PHE A 67 -18.34 7.30 11.16
CA PHE A 67 -18.58 6.66 12.45
C PHE A 67 -17.77 7.31 13.56
N CYS A 68 -18.19 7.11 14.79
CA CYS A 68 -17.35 7.35 15.95
C CYS A 68 -17.19 6.07 16.76
N ALA A 69 -16.06 5.95 17.44
CA ALA A 69 -15.71 4.76 18.18
C ALA A 69 -15.03 5.09 19.51
N LEU A 70 -15.28 4.23 20.49
CA LEU A 70 -14.66 4.27 21.82
C LEU A 70 -13.88 2.99 22.04
N PHE A 71 -12.60 3.11 22.37
CA PHE A 71 -11.72 2.00 22.73
C PHE A 71 -11.25 2.14 24.17
N GLU A 72 -11.35 1.07 24.95
CA GLU A 72 -10.93 1.03 26.34
C GLU A 72 -10.11 -0.22 26.62
N THR A 73 -8.95 -0.06 27.26
CA THR A 73 -8.09 -1.16 27.67
C THR A 73 -7.28 -0.82 28.91
N THR A 74 -6.38 -1.72 29.30
CA THR A 74 -5.48 -1.51 30.44
C THR A 74 -4.04 -1.73 30.01
N LEU A 75 -3.16 -0.80 30.38
CA LEU A 75 -1.70 -0.93 30.21
C LEU A 75 -1.07 -1.42 31.53
N PRO A 76 -0.50 -2.63 31.58
CA PRO A 76 0.23 -3.12 32.74
C PRO A 76 1.63 -2.50 32.80
N VAL A 77 1.88 -1.73 33.85
CA VAL A 77 3.18 -1.09 34.12
C VAL A 77 3.92 -1.91 35.19
N LYS A 78 5.12 -2.40 34.84
CA LYS A 78 5.91 -3.27 35.72
C LYS A 78 6.72 -2.52 36.79
N GLN A 79 7.12 -1.30 36.46
CA GLN A 79 7.87 -0.38 37.34
C GLN A 79 7.50 1.04 36.98
N GLU A 80 7.69 1.97 37.91
CA GLU A 80 7.50 3.39 37.62
C GLU A 80 8.54 3.87 36.61
N GLU A 81 8.06 4.43 35.50
CA GLU A 81 8.90 5.03 34.47
C GLU A 81 8.10 6.00 33.58
N GLU A 82 8.81 6.80 32.80
CA GLU A 82 8.18 7.71 31.84
C GLU A 82 7.75 6.94 30.60
N TYR A 83 6.47 7.04 30.26
CA TYR A 83 5.87 6.51 29.04
C TYR A 83 5.72 7.62 28.03
N ASN A 84 6.27 7.43 26.85
CA ASN A 84 6.09 8.28 25.68
C ASN A 84 5.01 7.63 24.81
N PHE A 85 3.84 8.26 24.74
CA PHE A 85 2.73 7.78 23.93
C PHE A 85 2.69 8.50 22.60
N THR A 86 2.42 7.76 21.55
CA THR A 86 2.24 8.23 20.18
C THR A 86 0.88 7.76 19.68
N VAL A 87 0.03 8.70 19.25
CA VAL A 87 -1.28 8.42 18.66
C VAL A 87 -1.34 9.04 17.28
N THR A 88 -1.56 8.21 16.27
CA THR A 88 -1.76 8.66 14.88
C THR A 88 -3.19 8.33 14.48
N THR A 89 -3.94 9.33 14.06
CA THR A 89 -5.33 9.15 13.63
C THR A 89 -5.66 9.93 12.37
N ASP A 90 -6.52 9.34 11.57
CA ASP A 90 -7.27 9.87 10.45
C ASP A 90 -8.74 9.40 10.63
N ASP A 91 -9.72 10.19 10.99
CA ASP A 91 -9.66 11.61 11.33
C ASP A 91 -9.27 11.88 12.80
N GLY A 92 -10.18 12.37 13.59
CA GLY A 92 -9.91 12.91 14.92
C GLY A 92 -9.92 11.92 16.07
N SER A 93 -9.19 12.27 17.13
CA SER A 93 -9.13 11.47 18.35
C SER A 93 -8.92 12.28 19.62
N ARG A 94 -9.28 11.66 20.75
CA ARG A 94 -8.85 12.08 22.10
C ARG A 94 -8.27 10.86 22.83
N PHE A 95 -7.13 11.06 23.48
CA PHE A 95 -6.44 10.01 24.22
C PHE A 95 -6.37 10.32 25.71
N TYR A 96 -6.68 9.31 26.52
CA TYR A 96 -6.73 9.43 27.97
C TYR A 96 -5.94 8.31 28.65
N VAL A 97 -5.31 8.67 29.78
CA VAL A 97 -4.71 7.71 30.72
C VAL A 97 -5.31 7.96 32.12
N ASP A 98 -5.87 6.94 32.70
CA ASP A 98 -6.56 7.01 34.04
C ASP A 98 -7.62 8.13 34.13
N GLY A 99 -8.31 8.37 32.99
CA GLY A 99 -9.32 9.41 32.87
C GLY A 99 -8.79 10.83 32.63
N GLU A 100 -7.48 11.05 32.67
CA GLU A 100 -6.87 12.32 32.32
C GLU A 100 -6.71 12.43 30.80
N LEU A 101 -7.22 13.50 30.20
CA LEU A 101 -7.10 13.82 28.79
C LEU A 101 -5.67 14.29 28.48
N LEU A 102 -4.92 13.53 27.68
CA LEU A 102 -3.52 13.82 27.35
C LEU A 102 -3.33 14.33 25.93
N ILE A 103 -4.11 13.84 24.97
CA ILE A 103 -4.03 14.27 23.57
C ILE A 103 -5.42 14.69 23.10
N VAL A 104 -5.46 15.82 22.38
CA VAL A 104 -6.60 16.26 21.58
C VAL A 104 -6.13 16.40 20.14
N ASN A 105 -6.75 15.66 19.25
CA ASN A 105 -6.54 15.67 17.80
C ASN A 105 -7.91 15.64 17.13
N ASP A 106 -8.79 16.59 17.49
CA ASP A 106 -10.18 16.64 17.05
C ASP A 106 -10.33 17.39 15.73
N GLY A 107 -11.38 17.09 14.98
CA GLY A 107 -11.67 17.68 13.68
C GLY A 107 -11.35 16.71 12.52
N ALA A 108 -12.00 16.93 11.36
CA ALA A 108 -11.75 16.14 10.19
C ALA A 108 -10.42 16.54 9.53
N HIS A 109 -9.49 15.60 9.39
CA HIS A 109 -8.15 15.80 8.82
C HIS A 109 -7.58 14.46 8.35
N GLY A 110 -6.55 14.51 7.50
CA GLY A 110 -5.75 13.33 7.17
C GLY A 110 -4.94 12.83 8.39
N PRO A 111 -4.10 11.79 8.21
CA PRO A 111 -3.34 11.22 9.31
C PRO A 111 -2.46 12.26 10.03
N ILE A 112 -2.69 12.47 11.31
CA ILE A 112 -1.88 13.33 12.18
C ILE A 112 -1.37 12.51 13.36
N GLU A 113 -0.08 12.59 13.59
CA GLU A 113 0.59 12.02 14.75
C GLU A 113 0.68 13.06 15.88
N LYS A 114 0.34 12.64 17.11
CA LYS A 114 0.50 13.42 18.34
C LYS A 114 1.26 12.61 19.37
N LYS A 115 2.13 13.28 20.11
CA LYS A 115 2.95 12.66 21.17
C LYS A 115 2.73 13.32 22.52
N VAL A 116 2.82 12.53 23.57
CA VAL A 116 2.78 13.01 24.96
C VAL A 116 3.56 12.07 25.87
N SER A 117 4.22 12.63 26.87
CA SER A 117 4.92 11.86 27.91
C SER A 117 4.17 11.93 29.22
N LYS A 118 4.14 10.81 29.96
CA LYS A 118 3.56 10.73 31.29
C LYS A 118 4.32 9.70 32.14
N VAL A 119 4.68 10.06 33.35
CA VAL A 119 5.19 9.10 34.34
C VAL A 119 4.03 8.25 34.86
N LEU A 120 4.16 6.92 34.73
CA LEU A 120 3.21 5.96 35.24
C LEU A 120 3.83 5.14 36.36
N SER A 121 3.09 5.01 37.47
CA SER A 121 3.49 4.16 38.57
C SER A 121 3.35 2.68 38.24
N LYS A 122 3.95 1.80 39.04
CA LYS A 122 3.72 0.37 38.90
C LYS A 122 2.24 0.03 39.14
N GLY A 123 1.59 -0.63 38.20
CA GLY A 123 0.19 -1.01 38.29
C GLY A 123 -0.49 -1.27 36.95
N LYS A 124 -1.82 -1.18 36.98
CA LYS A 124 -2.61 -1.20 35.74
C LYS A 124 -3.20 0.19 35.55
N HIS A 125 -2.95 0.75 34.37
CA HIS A 125 -3.44 2.09 34.00
C HIS A 125 -4.51 1.95 32.92
N ALA A 126 -5.62 2.66 33.08
CA ALA A 126 -6.72 2.68 32.14
C ALA A 126 -6.31 3.51 30.90
N ILE A 127 -6.42 2.94 29.74
CA ILE A 127 -6.22 3.59 28.45
C ILE A 127 -7.58 3.73 27.78
N LYS A 128 -7.91 4.96 27.33
CA LYS A 128 -9.12 5.24 26.57
C LYS A 128 -8.77 6.07 25.33
N ILE A 129 -9.29 5.67 24.17
CA ILE A 129 -9.24 6.44 22.93
C ILE A 129 -10.67 6.65 22.43
N GLU A 130 -11.02 7.90 22.23
CA GLU A 130 -12.19 8.35 21.49
C GLU A 130 -11.73 8.67 20.07
N PHE A 131 -12.43 8.15 19.05
CA PHE A 131 -12.07 8.25 17.66
C PHE A 131 -13.29 8.58 16.80
N PHE A 132 -13.13 9.30 15.70
CA PHE A 132 -14.14 9.37 14.65
C PHE A 132 -13.49 9.37 13.29
N ASP A 133 -14.25 8.89 12.32
CA ASP A 133 -13.95 8.89 10.89
C ASP A 133 -15.07 9.59 10.15
N PHE A 134 -14.71 10.49 9.22
CA PHE A 134 -15.67 11.24 8.43
C PHE A 134 -15.54 10.99 6.93
N ASP A 135 -14.33 11.09 6.37
CA ASP A 135 -14.08 10.98 4.92
C ASP A 135 -12.68 10.45 4.61
N LYS A 136 -12.54 9.58 3.62
CA LYS A 136 -11.33 9.30 2.81
C LYS A 136 -10.21 8.48 3.41
N GLY A 137 -10.27 7.94 4.53
CA GLY A 137 -9.20 7.13 5.10
C GLY A 137 -9.41 6.92 6.57
N GLN A 138 -8.99 5.79 7.07
CA GLN A 138 -9.16 5.43 8.46
C GLN A 138 -7.83 5.00 9.02
N THR A 139 -7.28 5.76 9.95
CA THR A 139 -6.06 5.38 10.64
C THR A 139 -6.24 5.51 12.14
N LEU A 140 -5.94 4.46 12.88
CA LEU A 140 -5.76 4.49 14.30
C LEU A 140 -4.55 3.65 14.65
N VAL A 141 -3.45 4.31 15.00
CA VAL A 141 -2.22 3.68 15.47
C VAL A 141 -1.90 4.23 16.85
N PHE A 142 -1.78 3.35 17.83
CA PHE A 142 -1.39 3.69 19.17
C PHE A 142 -0.08 3.01 19.53
N LYS A 143 0.95 3.80 19.83
CA LYS A 143 2.26 3.30 20.24
C LYS A 143 2.66 3.84 21.60
N TYR A 144 3.59 3.15 22.23
CA TYR A 144 4.28 3.67 23.42
C TYR A 144 5.74 3.23 23.44
N ALA A 145 6.57 4.02 24.10
CA ALA A 145 7.95 3.72 24.41
C ALA A 145 8.28 4.10 25.86
N THR A 146 9.30 3.49 26.44
CA THR A 146 9.86 3.91 27.72
C THR A 146 11.39 3.85 27.64
N PRO A 147 12.13 4.36 28.61
CA PRO A 147 13.59 4.19 28.62
C PRO A 147 14.07 2.73 28.56
N THR A 148 13.21 1.79 28.98
CA THR A 148 13.50 0.35 28.99
C THR A 148 12.77 -0.45 27.93
N ILE A 149 11.80 0.15 27.24
CA ILE A 149 10.95 -0.49 26.21
C ILE A 149 11.07 0.33 24.94
N PRO A 150 11.61 -0.23 23.83
CA PRO A 150 11.60 0.45 22.54
C PRO A 150 10.15 0.71 22.07
N GLU A 151 9.96 1.71 21.22
CA GLU A 151 8.66 2.08 20.69
C GLU A 151 7.95 0.86 20.06
N ARG A 152 6.69 0.69 20.45
CA ARG A 152 5.84 -0.39 19.95
C ARG A 152 4.37 -0.05 20.07
N GLU A 153 3.56 -0.64 19.24
CA GLU A 153 2.10 -0.57 19.35
C GLU A 153 1.60 -1.25 20.63
N LEU A 154 0.48 -0.78 21.18
CA LEU A 154 -0.22 -1.49 22.22
C LEU A 154 -0.97 -2.67 21.60
N ASP A 155 -0.20 -3.64 21.15
CA ASP A 155 -0.69 -4.92 20.73
C ASP A 155 -0.26 -5.97 21.74
N ASN A 156 -1.24 -6.51 22.42
CA ASN A 156 -1.02 -7.51 23.45
C ASN A 156 -0.56 -8.86 22.89
N THR A 157 -0.56 -8.97 21.59
CA THR A 157 -0.18 -10.18 20.87
C THR A 157 1.12 -10.03 20.08
N VAL A 158 1.64 -8.82 19.89
CA VAL A 158 2.79 -8.52 19.03
C VAL A 158 4.08 -9.16 19.54
N MET A 159 4.31 -9.22 20.82
CA MET A 159 5.53 -9.89 21.35
C MET A 159 5.57 -11.40 21.06
N ALA A 160 4.41 -12.00 20.79
CA ALA A 160 4.34 -13.41 20.36
C ALA A 160 4.16 -13.54 18.84
N ARG A 161 3.94 -12.44 18.12
CA ARG A 161 3.49 -12.42 16.72
C ARG A 161 4.36 -11.64 15.75
N GLU A 162 5.39 -10.93 16.18
CA GLU A 162 6.41 -10.50 15.21
C GLU A 162 6.98 -11.72 14.47
N ASP A 163 7.09 -12.87 15.14
CA ASP A 163 7.30 -14.16 14.47
C ASP A 163 6.07 -14.66 13.68
N LYS A 164 4.87 -14.15 13.97
CA LYS A 164 3.61 -14.44 13.27
C LYS A 164 3.20 -13.36 12.26
N ALA A 165 4.10 -12.57 11.74
CA ALA A 165 4.00 -12.00 10.39
C ALA A 165 3.62 -13.09 9.35
N SER A 166 3.69 -14.35 9.74
CA SER A 166 3.11 -15.50 9.07
C SER A 166 1.58 -15.46 8.92
N ASN A 167 0.83 -14.71 9.71
CA ASN A 167 -0.64 -14.70 9.60
C ASN A 167 -1.15 -13.85 8.44
N ASN A 168 -0.41 -12.81 8.03
CA ASN A 168 -0.69 -12.12 6.78
C ASN A 168 -0.55 -13.07 5.57
N LYS A 169 0.36 -14.03 5.66
CA LYS A 169 0.52 -15.10 4.66
C LYS A 169 -0.69 -16.03 4.58
N SER A 170 -1.49 -16.15 5.63
CA SER A 170 -2.67 -17.03 5.61
C SER A 170 -3.79 -16.49 4.73
N PHE A 171 -3.92 -15.16 4.62
CA PHE A 171 -4.91 -14.52 3.75
C PHE A 171 -4.54 -14.67 2.27
N VAL A 172 -3.33 -14.29 1.87
CA VAL A 172 -2.91 -14.28 0.46
C VAL A 172 -2.54 -15.64 -0.08
N LYS A 173 -2.05 -16.56 0.76
CA LYS A 173 -1.56 -17.88 0.31
C LYS A 173 -2.58 -18.73 -0.45
N PRO A 174 -3.85 -18.86 -0.04
CA PRO A 174 -4.83 -19.65 -0.81
C PRO A 174 -5.03 -19.10 -2.21
N GLN A 175 -5.20 -17.78 -2.33
CA GLN A 175 -5.41 -17.06 -3.59
C GLN A 175 -4.18 -17.15 -4.50
N ALA A 176 -2.98 -16.93 -3.93
CA ALA A 176 -1.73 -17.09 -4.66
C ALA A 176 -1.50 -18.52 -5.15
N LYS A 177 -1.86 -19.55 -4.36
CA LYS A 177 -1.76 -20.93 -4.76
C LYS A 177 -2.72 -21.30 -5.88
N GLU A 178 -3.92 -20.75 -5.84
CA GLU A 178 -4.92 -20.94 -6.90
C GLU A 178 -4.41 -20.33 -8.22
N ALA A 179 -4.00 -19.06 -8.21
CA ALA A 179 -3.40 -18.40 -9.36
C ALA A 179 -2.13 -19.14 -9.85
N PHE A 180 -1.32 -19.66 -8.94
CA PHE A 180 -0.15 -20.47 -9.28
C PHE A 180 -0.50 -21.78 -9.97
N GLN A 181 -1.65 -22.41 -9.72
CA GLN A 181 -2.10 -23.57 -10.49
C GLN A 181 -2.42 -23.18 -11.94
N ARG A 182 -3.09 -22.03 -12.16
CA ARG A 182 -3.32 -21.48 -13.51
C ARG A 182 -1.99 -21.21 -14.22
N PHE A 183 -1.05 -20.55 -13.53
CA PHE A 183 0.30 -20.31 -14.05
C PHE A 183 1.02 -21.61 -14.45
N LYS A 184 1.01 -22.63 -13.58
CA LYS A 184 1.66 -23.91 -13.91
C LYS A 184 1.05 -24.58 -15.14
N ALA A 185 -0.28 -24.55 -15.26
CA ALA A 185 -0.98 -25.09 -16.41
C ALA A 185 -0.61 -24.38 -17.70
N TRP A 186 -0.55 -23.04 -17.68
CA TRP A 186 -0.16 -22.22 -18.81
C TRP A 186 1.33 -22.35 -19.14
N LYS A 187 2.19 -22.28 -18.12
CA LYS A 187 3.65 -22.34 -18.28
C LYS A 187 4.10 -23.63 -18.94
N GLY A 188 3.57 -24.78 -18.48
CA GLY A 188 4.07 -26.08 -18.91
C GLY A 188 5.55 -26.28 -18.58
N LYS A 189 6.35 -26.60 -19.61
CA LYS A 189 7.82 -26.78 -19.51
C LYS A 189 8.61 -25.58 -20.04
N ASP A 190 7.94 -24.53 -20.52
CA ASP A 190 8.59 -23.41 -21.18
C ASP A 190 9.41 -22.56 -20.20
N PRO A 191 10.55 -22.00 -20.64
CA PRO A 191 11.21 -20.96 -19.87
C PRO A 191 10.33 -19.73 -19.83
N VAL A 192 10.27 -19.07 -18.67
CA VAL A 192 9.44 -17.87 -18.46
C VAL A 192 10.17 -16.85 -17.60
N LEU A 193 9.97 -15.57 -17.91
CA LEU A 193 10.19 -14.48 -16.97
C LEU A 193 8.93 -14.34 -16.12
N VAL A 194 9.07 -14.17 -14.81
CA VAL A 194 7.93 -14.05 -13.88
C VAL A 194 8.16 -12.92 -12.89
N PHE A 195 7.18 -12.04 -12.74
CA PHE A 195 7.24 -10.98 -11.73
C PHE A 195 5.83 -10.53 -11.31
N PRO A 196 5.57 -10.34 -10.02
CA PRO A 196 4.37 -9.65 -9.55
C PRO A 196 4.53 -8.13 -9.66
N ILE A 197 3.43 -7.46 -9.93
CA ILE A 197 3.30 -6.00 -9.89
C ILE A 197 2.51 -5.61 -8.65
N LEU A 198 3.03 -4.64 -7.91
CA LEU A 198 2.36 -3.95 -6.82
C LEU A 198 2.42 -2.45 -7.11
N THR A 199 1.28 -1.76 -7.04
CA THR A 199 1.14 -0.34 -7.32
C THR A 199 0.00 0.26 -6.52
N ASP A 200 -0.01 1.59 -6.37
CA ASP A 200 -1.11 2.35 -5.79
C ASP A 200 -1.55 1.82 -4.42
N ILE A 201 -0.59 1.56 -3.55
CA ILE A 201 -0.82 1.06 -2.20
C ILE A 201 -1.40 2.16 -1.32
N HIS A 202 -0.98 3.41 -1.56
CA HIS A 202 -1.35 4.58 -0.78
C HIS A 202 -1.30 4.32 0.72
N THR A 203 -0.11 4.27 1.28
CA THR A 203 0.19 3.83 2.66
C THR A 203 -0.38 4.77 3.73
N CYS A 204 -1.62 5.14 3.61
CA CYS A 204 -2.36 5.94 4.59
C CYS A 204 -3.36 5.12 5.40
N GLY A 205 -3.55 3.85 5.06
CA GLY A 205 -4.49 2.97 5.73
C GLY A 205 -3.82 1.90 6.59
N ARG A 206 -4.62 1.24 7.41
CA ARG A 206 -4.17 0.29 8.43
C ARG A 206 -3.49 -0.99 7.90
N PHE A 207 -3.77 -1.36 6.65
CA PHE A 207 -3.20 -2.59 6.06
C PHE A 207 -2.22 -2.31 4.93
N SER A 208 -2.17 -1.09 4.42
CA SER A 208 -1.50 -0.78 3.17
C SER A 208 -0.04 -1.22 3.13
N TYR A 209 0.77 -1.00 4.15
CA TYR A 209 2.16 -1.48 4.17
C TYR A 209 2.27 -3.02 4.25
N LYS A 210 1.23 -3.74 4.72
CA LYS A 210 1.22 -5.21 4.78
C LYS A 210 1.14 -5.83 3.38
N HIS A 211 0.64 -5.11 2.40
CA HIS A 211 0.52 -5.59 1.01
C HIS A 211 1.87 -5.84 0.34
N ILE A 212 2.89 -5.12 0.75
CA ILE A 212 4.28 -5.41 0.34
C ILE A 212 4.66 -6.84 0.77
N GLY A 213 4.30 -7.23 2.00
CA GLY A 213 4.47 -8.59 2.50
C GLY A 213 3.65 -9.63 1.75
N TYR A 214 2.45 -9.26 1.28
CA TYR A 214 1.62 -10.13 0.43
C TYR A 214 2.27 -10.32 -0.94
N ALA A 215 2.71 -9.25 -1.58
CA ALA A 215 3.42 -9.32 -2.86
C ALA A 215 4.69 -10.17 -2.75
N ALA A 216 5.46 -10.03 -1.68
CA ALA A 216 6.62 -10.88 -1.39
C ALA A 216 6.24 -12.37 -1.27
N THR A 217 5.12 -12.66 -0.61
CA THR A 217 4.61 -14.04 -0.51
C THR A 217 4.17 -14.60 -1.87
N VAL A 218 3.54 -13.78 -2.71
CA VAL A 218 3.17 -14.13 -4.09
C VAL A 218 4.44 -14.40 -4.89
N ALA A 219 5.43 -13.52 -4.82
CA ALA A 219 6.71 -13.67 -5.50
C ALA A 219 7.41 -14.98 -5.12
N ASP A 220 7.45 -15.33 -3.83
CA ASP A 220 8.03 -16.60 -3.37
C ASP A 220 7.28 -17.82 -3.93
N ILE A 221 5.93 -17.79 -3.96
CA ILE A 221 5.11 -18.91 -4.47
C ILE A 221 5.32 -19.11 -5.96
N PHE A 222 5.41 -18.04 -6.73
CA PHE A 222 5.60 -18.10 -8.19
C PHE A 222 7.06 -18.31 -8.61
N GLY A 223 8.00 -18.15 -7.69
CA GLY A 223 9.43 -18.18 -8.00
C GLY A 223 9.82 -17.01 -8.89
N ALA A 224 9.38 -15.81 -8.51
CA ALA A 224 9.56 -14.60 -9.30
C ALA A 224 11.04 -14.22 -9.48
N ASP A 225 11.37 -13.68 -10.64
CA ASP A 225 12.70 -13.19 -10.97
C ASP A 225 13.01 -11.85 -10.29
N PHE A 226 11.98 -11.03 -10.15
CA PHE A 226 11.98 -9.76 -9.42
C PHE A 226 10.54 -9.39 -9.03
N MET A 227 10.35 -8.32 -8.28
CA MET A 227 9.06 -7.69 -8.04
C MET A 227 9.08 -6.27 -8.58
N ALA A 228 8.00 -5.84 -9.23
CA ALA A 228 7.81 -4.49 -9.70
C ALA A 228 6.93 -3.71 -8.72
N LEU A 229 7.46 -2.60 -8.21
CA LEU A 229 6.73 -1.62 -7.41
C LEU A 229 6.56 -0.36 -8.27
N LEU A 230 5.34 -0.15 -8.76
CA LEU A 230 5.06 0.86 -9.77
C LEU A 230 4.44 2.13 -9.19
N GLY A 231 4.95 2.59 -8.05
CA GLY A 231 4.63 3.89 -7.46
C GLY A 231 3.35 3.93 -6.64
N ASP A 232 3.08 5.12 -6.13
CA ASP A 232 2.00 5.45 -5.22
C ASP A 232 1.94 4.52 -4.00
N ILE A 233 3.14 4.23 -3.46
CA ILE A 233 3.29 3.60 -2.16
C ILE A 233 3.19 4.61 -1.05
N GLY A 234 3.45 5.86 -1.39
CA GLY A 234 3.61 6.98 -0.51
C GLY A 234 2.33 7.46 0.14
N LEU A 235 2.49 8.58 0.77
CA LEU A 235 1.43 9.26 1.50
C LEU A 235 0.41 9.81 0.52
N ASN A 236 -0.76 9.21 0.45
CA ASN A 236 -1.88 9.81 -0.26
C ASN A 236 -2.42 11.02 0.51
N THR A 237 -1.56 11.90 0.94
CA THR A 237 -1.93 13.01 1.80
C THR A 237 -1.61 14.32 1.13
N TYR A 238 -2.37 15.30 1.48
CA TYR A 238 -2.07 16.66 1.11
C TYR A 238 -0.84 17.09 1.93
N PRO A 239 0.28 17.47 1.31
CA PRO A 239 1.56 17.75 1.98
C PRO A 239 1.47 18.75 3.13
N ALA A 240 0.44 19.59 3.12
CA ALA A 240 0.21 20.61 4.14
C ALA A 240 -0.27 20.07 5.49
N THR A 241 -0.70 18.79 5.56
CA THR A 241 -1.39 18.22 6.73
C THR A 241 -0.60 17.13 7.44
N VAL A 242 0.49 16.64 6.84
CA VAL A 242 1.32 15.58 7.39
C VAL A 242 2.63 16.15 7.90
N ASP A 243 2.97 15.80 9.14
CA ASP A 243 4.27 16.17 9.68
C ASP A 243 5.40 15.31 9.08
N ALA A 244 6.63 15.83 9.13
CA ALA A 244 7.78 15.17 8.51
C ALA A 244 8.14 13.83 9.18
N GLU A 245 7.89 13.70 10.48
CA GLU A 245 8.19 12.47 11.24
C GLU A 245 7.24 11.35 10.84
N TYR A 246 5.94 11.66 10.67
CA TYR A 246 4.97 10.69 10.17
C TYR A 246 5.29 10.26 8.73
N ALA A 247 5.59 11.23 7.84
CA ALA A 247 5.99 10.93 6.47
C ALA A 247 7.21 9.99 6.44
N GLN A 248 8.23 10.28 7.26
CA GLN A 248 9.40 9.42 7.38
C GLN A 248 9.06 8.03 7.92
N SER A 249 8.14 7.93 8.87
CA SER A 249 7.72 6.64 9.43
C SER A 249 7.06 5.73 8.38
N ILE A 250 6.26 6.29 7.48
CA ILE A 250 5.67 5.55 6.36
C ILE A 250 6.76 5.01 5.43
N VAL A 251 7.70 5.86 5.05
CA VAL A 251 8.85 5.47 4.21
C VAL A 251 9.64 4.34 4.86
N ASP A 252 9.96 4.49 6.15
CA ASP A 252 10.73 3.49 6.89
C ASP A 252 9.98 2.16 7.02
N ASN A 253 8.69 2.19 7.32
CA ASN A 253 7.86 0.98 7.38
C ASN A 253 7.79 0.29 6.02
N THR A 254 7.56 1.04 4.95
CA THR A 254 7.54 0.54 3.58
C THR A 254 8.86 -0.12 3.23
N ARG A 255 9.97 0.60 3.41
CA ARG A 255 11.32 0.11 3.17
C ARG A 255 11.63 -1.16 3.98
N ASN A 256 11.26 -1.18 5.27
CA ASN A 256 11.45 -2.34 6.13
C ASN A 256 10.68 -3.57 5.64
N GLN A 257 9.48 -3.40 5.12
CA GLN A 257 8.74 -4.51 4.49
C GLN A 257 9.41 -4.99 3.20
N MET A 258 9.85 -4.05 2.36
CA MET A 258 10.57 -4.37 1.13
C MET A 258 11.87 -5.17 1.44
N LEU A 259 12.65 -4.76 2.42
CA LEU A 259 13.90 -5.41 2.81
C LEU A 259 13.71 -6.85 3.34
N LYS A 260 12.53 -7.22 3.80
CA LYS A 260 12.20 -8.61 4.18
C LYS A 260 12.15 -9.56 2.99
N TYR A 261 11.90 -9.07 1.80
CA TYR A 261 11.96 -9.88 0.59
C TYR A 261 13.40 -10.14 0.16
N LYS A 262 13.71 -11.40 -0.10
CA LYS A 262 15.08 -11.81 -0.46
C LYS A 262 15.42 -11.60 -1.94
N GLY A 263 14.41 -11.44 -2.79
CA GLY A 263 14.56 -11.22 -4.22
C GLY A 263 14.86 -9.76 -4.58
N MET A 264 14.86 -9.47 -5.87
CA MET A 264 15.07 -8.14 -6.42
C MET A 264 13.77 -7.35 -6.47
N TRP A 265 13.83 -6.06 -6.13
CA TRP A 265 12.77 -5.09 -6.35
C TRP A 265 13.20 -4.10 -7.42
N LEU A 266 12.25 -3.72 -8.30
CA LEU A 266 12.40 -2.60 -9.21
C LEU A 266 11.31 -1.58 -8.88
N PHE A 267 11.70 -0.34 -8.68
CA PHE A 267 10.83 0.74 -8.26
C PHE A 267 10.70 1.80 -9.35
N SER A 268 9.49 2.23 -9.62
CA SER A 268 9.15 3.40 -10.43
C SER A 268 8.31 4.35 -9.55
N PRO A 269 8.71 5.60 -9.33
CA PRO A 269 7.93 6.51 -8.48
C PRO A 269 6.60 6.89 -9.12
N GLY A 270 5.57 7.03 -8.29
CA GLY A 270 4.29 7.60 -8.64
C GLY A 270 4.13 9.04 -8.15
N ASN A 271 3.00 9.66 -8.46
CA ASN A 271 2.76 11.07 -8.14
C ASN A 271 2.56 11.32 -6.63
N HIS A 272 2.25 10.30 -5.84
CA HIS A 272 2.13 10.41 -4.38
C HIS A 272 3.38 10.01 -3.59
N ASP A 273 4.47 9.63 -4.23
CA ASP A 273 5.70 9.19 -3.53
C ASP A 273 6.63 10.34 -3.15
N TRP A 274 6.32 11.56 -3.54
CA TRP A 274 7.21 12.72 -3.38
C TRP A 274 7.02 13.50 -2.08
N ASP A 275 5.95 13.26 -1.36
CA ASP A 275 5.60 14.01 -0.16
C ASP A 275 6.48 13.60 1.02
N ALA A 276 7.19 14.58 1.59
CA ALA A 276 8.06 14.40 2.74
C ALA A 276 7.52 15.07 4.02
N GLY A 277 6.26 15.49 4.00
CA GLY A 277 5.59 16.19 5.10
C GLY A 277 5.92 17.68 5.20
N GLU A 278 5.11 18.43 5.94
CA GLU A 278 5.26 19.86 6.20
C GLU A 278 5.42 20.72 4.93
N GLY A 279 4.83 20.28 3.82
CA GLY A 279 4.95 20.93 2.51
C GLY A 279 6.31 20.77 1.83
N ARG A 280 7.18 19.90 2.34
CA ARG A 280 8.44 19.49 1.70
C ARG A 280 8.19 18.34 0.74
N TYR A 281 8.94 18.29 -0.34
CA TYR A 281 8.97 17.19 -1.28
C TYR A 281 10.34 16.53 -1.27
N TYR A 282 10.37 15.19 -1.42
CA TYR A 282 11.61 14.48 -1.71
C TYR A 282 12.18 14.93 -3.06
N THR A 283 13.49 14.99 -3.15
CA THR A 283 14.18 15.07 -4.43
C THR A 283 14.22 13.71 -5.11
N GLU A 284 14.47 13.67 -6.40
CA GLU A 284 14.64 12.42 -7.13
C GLU A 284 15.81 11.58 -6.58
N GLU A 285 16.90 12.25 -6.17
CA GLU A 285 18.05 11.62 -5.55
C GLU A 285 17.68 10.97 -4.20
N GLU A 286 16.94 11.68 -3.32
CA GLU A 286 16.45 11.12 -2.05
C GLU A 286 15.56 9.88 -2.27
N LEU A 287 14.64 9.91 -3.24
CA LEU A 287 13.81 8.74 -3.56
C LEU A 287 14.65 7.56 -4.10
N SER A 288 15.65 7.85 -4.92
CA SER A 288 16.59 6.82 -5.41
C SER A 288 17.37 6.20 -4.25
N GLU A 289 17.87 7.00 -3.32
CA GLU A 289 18.56 6.52 -2.12
C GLU A 289 17.67 5.65 -1.23
N ILE A 290 16.41 6.03 -1.06
CA ILE A 290 15.46 5.32 -0.22
C ILE A 290 15.05 3.97 -0.83
N PHE A 291 14.66 3.96 -2.11
CA PHE A 291 13.95 2.84 -2.72
C PHE A 291 14.77 2.02 -3.72
N GLN A 292 15.86 2.54 -4.27
CA GLN A 292 16.62 1.85 -5.32
C GLN A 292 18.03 1.46 -4.90
N GLN A 293 18.79 2.34 -4.30
CA GLN A 293 20.16 2.06 -3.88
C GLN A 293 20.30 0.85 -2.94
N PRO A 294 19.36 0.58 -1.99
CA PRO A 294 19.45 -0.60 -1.14
C PRO A 294 19.52 -1.93 -1.90
N TRP A 295 19.12 -1.94 -3.18
CA TRP A 295 19.16 -3.14 -4.04
C TRP A 295 20.37 -3.18 -4.97
N GLN A 296 21.19 -2.14 -5.01
CA GLN A 296 22.36 -2.08 -5.87
C GLN A 296 23.29 -3.27 -5.65
N GLU A 297 23.53 -3.67 -4.41
CA GLU A 297 24.36 -4.84 -4.11
C GLU A 297 23.74 -6.14 -4.63
N LYS A 298 22.42 -6.32 -4.49
CA LYS A 298 21.70 -7.50 -5.00
C LYS A 298 21.70 -7.59 -6.50
N GLY A 299 21.47 -6.46 -7.17
CA GLY A 299 21.49 -6.36 -8.62
C GLY A 299 22.90 -6.51 -9.21
N GLY A 300 23.91 -6.12 -8.42
CA GLY A 300 25.32 -6.16 -8.81
C GLY A 300 25.53 -5.47 -10.16
N LYS A 301 26.33 -6.08 -11.01
CA LYS A 301 26.63 -5.54 -12.34
C LYS A 301 25.46 -5.54 -13.32
N ASN A 302 24.34 -6.15 -12.99
CA ASN A 302 23.18 -6.25 -13.87
C ASN A 302 22.15 -5.15 -13.59
N LEU A 303 22.23 -4.47 -12.42
CA LEU A 303 21.39 -3.31 -12.10
C LEU A 303 22.16 -2.03 -12.41
N HIS A 304 21.57 -1.20 -13.22
CA HIS A 304 22.14 0.06 -13.68
C HIS A 304 21.19 1.20 -13.29
N LEU A 305 21.53 1.91 -12.23
CA LEU A 305 20.83 3.12 -11.81
C LEU A 305 21.49 4.34 -12.44
N MET A 306 20.68 5.25 -12.94
CA MET A 306 21.19 6.55 -13.38
C MET A 306 21.52 7.41 -12.15
N PRO A 307 22.71 8.02 -12.08
CA PRO A 307 23.14 8.78 -10.90
C PRO A 307 22.14 9.89 -10.52
N GLY A 308 21.66 9.89 -9.27
CA GLY A 308 20.69 10.87 -8.75
C GLY A 308 19.30 10.78 -9.37
N LYS A 309 18.98 9.68 -10.05
CA LYS A 309 17.72 9.46 -10.77
C LYS A 309 16.97 8.24 -10.25
N THR A 310 15.66 8.21 -10.48
CA THR A 310 14.80 7.08 -10.16
C THR A 310 14.50 6.19 -11.36
N TYR A 311 15.27 6.28 -12.42
CA TYR A 311 15.16 5.43 -13.59
C TYR A 311 16.47 4.70 -13.89
N GLY A 312 16.35 3.59 -14.62
CA GLY A 312 17.48 2.73 -14.95
C GLY A 312 17.03 1.44 -15.60
N TRP A 313 17.89 0.42 -15.59
CA TRP A 313 17.52 -0.89 -16.11
C TRP A 313 18.15 -2.02 -15.32
N TYR A 314 17.55 -3.19 -15.41
CA TYR A 314 18.02 -4.44 -14.84
C TYR A 314 18.05 -5.53 -15.92
N ASP A 315 19.23 -6.07 -16.17
CA ASP A 315 19.41 -7.17 -17.11
C ASP A 315 19.29 -8.53 -16.41
N ILE A 316 18.60 -9.47 -17.03
CA ILE A 316 18.49 -10.87 -16.62
C ILE A 316 19.09 -11.73 -17.76
N PRO A 317 20.43 -11.80 -17.86
CA PRO A 317 21.10 -12.41 -19.02
C PRO A 317 20.74 -13.88 -19.25
N GLN A 318 20.52 -14.65 -18.17
CA GLN A 318 20.14 -16.06 -18.24
C GLN A 318 18.76 -16.31 -18.85
N LYS A 319 17.93 -15.26 -18.97
CA LYS A 319 16.61 -15.31 -19.59
C LYS A 319 16.50 -14.41 -20.82
N ASN A 320 17.57 -13.71 -21.14
CA ASN A 320 17.66 -12.77 -22.27
C ASN A 320 16.62 -11.63 -22.18
N PHE A 321 16.52 -11.00 -20.99
CA PHE A 321 15.63 -9.88 -20.73
C PHE A 321 16.38 -8.65 -20.23
N ARG A 322 15.91 -7.48 -20.68
CA ARG A 322 16.19 -6.16 -20.11
C ARG A 322 14.91 -5.57 -19.57
N ILE A 323 14.90 -5.20 -18.29
CA ILE A 323 13.79 -4.56 -17.61
C ILE A 323 14.17 -3.11 -17.40
N ILE A 324 13.46 -2.19 -18.03
CA ILE A 324 13.69 -0.74 -17.93
C ILE A 324 12.62 -0.17 -17.03
N PHE A 325 13.00 0.55 -15.98
CA PHE A 325 12.08 1.26 -15.09
C PHE A 325 12.26 2.76 -15.26
N LEU A 326 11.13 3.47 -15.34
CA LEU A 326 11.06 4.88 -15.75
C LEU A 326 10.46 5.74 -14.64
N ASN A 327 10.82 7.01 -14.63
CA ASN A 327 10.19 8.04 -13.83
C ASN A 327 9.20 8.84 -14.70
N SER A 328 7.92 8.75 -14.40
CA SER A 328 6.86 9.50 -15.08
C SER A 328 6.52 10.85 -14.42
N GLU A 329 7.28 11.24 -13.41
CA GLU A 329 7.09 12.46 -12.61
C GLU A 329 8.29 13.43 -12.73
N ALA A 330 9.00 13.40 -13.83
CA ALA A 330 10.32 14.03 -14.00
C ALA A 330 10.33 15.57 -13.88
N THR A 331 9.18 16.23 -13.92
CA THR A 331 9.10 17.70 -13.86
C THR A 331 8.23 18.21 -12.73
N ARG A 332 8.05 17.42 -11.67
CA ARG A 332 7.22 17.85 -10.55
C ARG A 332 7.77 19.10 -9.87
N THR A 333 6.97 20.13 -9.88
CA THR A 333 7.17 21.35 -9.09
C THR A 333 6.13 21.42 -7.97
N LYS A 334 6.44 22.12 -6.90
CA LYS A 334 5.59 22.24 -5.72
C LYS A 334 4.13 22.53 -6.08
N GLY A 335 3.23 21.61 -5.76
CA GLY A 335 1.78 21.79 -5.91
C GLY A 335 1.20 21.49 -7.29
N GLU A 336 2.00 21.00 -8.22
CA GLU A 336 1.54 20.64 -9.56
C GLU A 336 1.85 19.16 -9.87
N TYR A 337 0.87 18.43 -10.36
CA TYR A 337 1.05 17.07 -10.86
C TYR A 337 1.38 17.13 -12.33
N TYR A 338 2.64 16.93 -12.68
CA TYR A 338 3.07 16.82 -14.08
C TYR A 338 3.44 15.38 -14.40
N TYR A 339 2.56 14.73 -15.09
CA TYR A 339 2.83 13.43 -15.66
C TYR A 339 3.65 13.62 -16.94
N CYS A 340 4.96 13.43 -16.86
CA CYS A 340 5.80 13.46 -18.05
C CYS A 340 7.10 12.69 -17.85
N TYR A 341 7.57 12.17 -18.96
CA TYR A 341 8.92 11.64 -19.06
C TYR A 341 9.82 12.80 -19.53
N GLY A 342 10.79 13.18 -18.71
CA GLY A 342 11.69 14.29 -19.04
C GLY A 342 12.51 14.03 -20.32
N ASP A 343 12.85 15.10 -21.06
CA ASP A 343 13.58 14.99 -22.32
C ASP A 343 14.94 14.30 -22.15
N GLU A 344 15.63 14.51 -21.01
CA GLU A 344 16.87 13.79 -20.65
C GLU A 344 16.64 12.29 -20.57
N GLN A 345 15.58 11.86 -19.86
CA GLN A 345 15.23 10.45 -19.74
C GLN A 345 14.83 9.83 -21.09
N LEU A 346 14.08 10.57 -21.90
CA LEU A 346 13.67 10.08 -23.24
C LEU A 346 14.87 9.92 -24.17
N ALA A 347 15.81 10.86 -24.18
CA ALA A 347 17.05 10.73 -24.96
C ALA A 347 17.91 9.56 -24.46
N TRP A 348 18.00 9.36 -23.14
CA TRP A 348 18.66 8.20 -22.56
C TRP A 348 17.96 6.88 -22.94
N LEU A 349 16.64 6.83 -22.88
CA LEU A 349 15.85 5.66 -23.24
C LEU A 349 16.05 5.30 -24.72
N ASP A 350 16.03 6.29 -25.62
CA ASP A 350 16.27 6.11 -27.04
C ASP A 350 17.63 5.44 -27.30
N GLY A 351 18.70 6.02 -26.73
CA GLY A 351 20.04 5.43 -26.84
C GLY A 351 20.14 4.02 -26.22
N LEU A 352 19.43 3.74 -25.11
CA LEU A 352 19.41 2.41 -24.49
C LEU A 352 18.67 1.39 -25.36
N LEU A 353 17.55 1.76 -25.98
CA LEU A 353 16.80 0.90 -26.88
C LEU A 353 17.59 0.62 -28.17
N GLU A 354 18.24 1.63 -28.73
CA GLU A 354 19.12 1.47 -29.90
C GLU A 354 20.31 0.53 -29.62
N ALA A 355 20.92 0.64 -28.44
CA ALA A 355 22.02 -0.20 -27.98
C ALA A 355 21.59 -1.59 -27.48
N THR A 356 20.29 -1.92 -27.54
CA THR A 356 19.81 -3.22 -27.08
C THR A 356 20.30 -4.33 -28.00
N PRO A 357 20.93 -5.40 -27.45
CA PRO A 357 21.40 -6.54 -28.27
C PRO A 357 20.26 -7.18 -29.04
N GLU A 358 20.58 -7.61 -30.27
CA GLU A 358 19.63 -8.34 -31.13
C GLU A 358 19.06 -9.56 -30.39
N GLY A 359 17.74 -9.74 -30.49
CA GLY A 359 17.03 -10.85 -29.84
C GLY A 359 16.76 -10.70 -28.33
N MET A 360 17.32 -9.68 -27.69
CA MET A 360 16.99 -9.40 -26.29
C MET A 360 15.55 -8.91 -26.14
N ASN A 361 14.83 -9.44 -25.16
CA ASN A 361 13.47 -9.01 -24.84
C ASN A 361 13.51 -7.79 -23.92
N VAL A 362 12.77 -6.75 -24.26
CA VAL A 362 12.73 -5.49 -23.51
C VAL A 362 11.34 -5.28 -22.92
N LEU A 363 11.29 -5.05 -21.62
CA LEU A 363 10.07 -4.76 -20.86
C LEU A 363 10.25 -3.44 -20.13
N LEU A 364 9.24 -2.57 -20.20
CA LEU A 364 9.25 -1.28 -19.54
C LEU A 364 8.26 -1.26 -18.36
N LEU A 365 8.68 -0.64 -17.27
CA LEU A 365 7.93 -0.40 -16.06
C LEU A 365 7.83 1.10 -15.83
N SER A 366 6.65 1.60 -15.48
CA SER A 366 6.43 2.99 -15.10
C SER A 366 5.21 3.09 -14.18
N HIS A 367 5.03 4.21 -13.52
CA HIS A 367 3.80 4.43 -12.77
C HIS A 367 2.68 4.84 -13.72
N TRP A 368 2.87 5.90 -14.46
CA TRP A 368 1.82 6.51 -15.26
C TRP A 368 1.69 5.95 -16.67
N MET A 369 0.43 5.78 -17.12
CA MET A 369 0.08 5.23 -18.44
C MET A 369 -0.08 6.34 -19.49
N PRO A 370 0.77 6.37 -20.54
CA PRO A 370 0.65 7.37 -21.60
C PRO A 370 -0.41 7.03 -22.66
N GLN A 371 -1.46 6.30 -22.31
CA GLN A 371 -2.59 5.99 -23.16
C GLN A 371 -3.90 6.21 -22.39
N PRO A 372 -5.00 6.63 -23.04
CA PRO A 372 -6.27 6.89 -22.36
C PRO A 372 -6.97 5.56 -21.99
N MET A 373 -6.54 4.92 -20.91
CA MET A 373 -7.01 3.60 -20.49
C MET A 373 -7.88 3.61 -19.22
N GLY A 374 -8.16 4.76 -18.65
CA GLY A 374 -9.01 4.93 -17.48
C GLY A 374 -9.49 6.37 -17.32
N VAL A 375 -10.46 6.60 -16.43
CA VAL A 375 -11.05 7.94 -16.23
C VAL A 375 -10.03 8.94 -15.75
N TRP A 376 -9.24 8.58 -14.74
CA TRP A 376 -8.21 9.45 -14.16
C TRP A 376 -7.07 9.72 -15.14
N ASN A 377 -6.65 8.71 -15.85
CA ASN A 377 -5.66 8.80 -16.89
C ASN A 377 -6.12 9.72 -18.03
N ALA A 378 -7.39 9.60 -18.46
CA ALA A 378 -7.97 10.51 -19.44
C ALA A 378 -8.05 11.96 -18.94
N VAL A 379 -8.33 12.16 -17.63
CA VAL A 379 -8.33 13.49 -16.99
C VAL A 379 -6.93 14.07 -16.93
N SER A 380 -5.94 13.26 -16.57
CA SER A 380 -4.52 13.67 -16.57
C SER A 380 -4.07 14.06 -17.97
N LEU A 381 -4.43 13.29 -19.00
CA LEU A 381 -4.21 13.60 -20.41
C LEU A 381 -4.75 14.98 -20.82
N THR A 382 -5.92 15.37 -20.32
CA THR A 382 -6.48 16.69 -20.63
C THR A 382 -5.79 17.84 -19.89
N ARG A 383 -5.23 17.57 -18.69
CA ARG A 383 -4.55 18.60 -17.89
C ARG A 383 -3.14 18.92 -18.39
N VAL A 384 -2.39 17.91 -18.77
CA VAL A 384 -0.97 18.03 -19.16
C VAL A 384 -0.81 18.35 -20.64
N GLY A 385 -1.85 18.12 -21.45
CA GLY A 385 -1.79 18.28 -22.90
C GLY A 385 -1.25 17.04 -23.61
N LYS A 386 -1.36 17.02 -24.93
CA LYS A 386 -1.02 15.82 -25.71
C LYS A 386 0.49 15.63 -25.98
N GLU A 387 1.26 16.69 -25.91
CA GLU A 387 2.66 16.67 -26.33
C GLU A 387 3.57 15.79 -25.47
N PRO A 388 3.53 15.83 -24.12
CA PRO A 388 4.34 14.94 -23.28
C PRO A 388 4.09 13.45 -23.49
N TYR A 389 2.87 13.12 -23.87
CA TYR A 389 2.46 11.72 -24.15
C TYR A 389 3.01 11.19 -25.44
N ASN A 390 2.83 11.99 -26.49
CA ASN A 390 3.23 11.58 -27.82
C ASN A 390 4.73 11.27 -27.86
N LYS A 391 5.55 12.01 -27.10
CA LYS A 391 7.01 11.78 -27.07
C LYS A 391 7.36 10.34 -26.71
N ILE A 392 6.82 9.81 -25.58
CA ILE A 392 7.14 8.43 -25.17
C ILE A 392 6.45 7.39 -26.06
N THR A 393 5.21 7.63 -26.46
CA THR A 393 4.48 6.67 -27.31
C THR A 393 5.07 6.61 -28.71
N ASP A 394 5.45 7.74 -29.30
CA ASP A 394 6.11 7.81 -30.62
C ASP A 394 7.50 7.16 -30.56
N LEU A 395 8.25 7.38 -29.48
CA LEU A 395 9.52 6.72 -29.25
C LEU A 395 9.35 5.20 -29.22
N LEU A 396 8.45 4.67 -28.39
CA LEU A 396 8.22 3.23 -28.29
C LEU A 396 7.70 2.65 -29.62
N ALA A 397 6.79 3.34 -30.30
CA ALA A 397 6.29 2.94 -31.61
C ALA A 397 7.41 2.85 -32.66
N SER A 398 8.42 3.73 -32.58
CA SER A 398 9.56 3.71 -33.50
C SER A 398 10.42 2.45 -33.36
N TYR A 399 10.37 1.76 -32.22
CA TYR A 399 11.07 0.51 -31.94
C TYR A 399 10.19 -0.74 -32.11
N ALA A 400 8.88 -0.57 -32.24
CA ALA A 400 7.97 -1.69 -32.47
C ALA A 400 8.36 -2.47 -33.74
N GLY A 401 8.58 -3.79 -33.59
CA GLY A 401 9.04 -4.66 -34.66
C GLY A 401 10.53 -4.56 -35.00
N LYS A 402 11.29 -3.60 -34.41
CA LYS A 402 12.75 -3.54 -34.58
C LYS A 402 13.47 -4.32 -33.46
N ILE A 403 12.92 -4.32 -32.26
CA ILE A 403 13.39 -5.09 -31.12
C ILE A 403 12.25 -5.97 -30.58
N ASN A 404 12.56 -6.90 -29.69
CA ASN A 404 11.54 -7.69 -28.99
C ASN A 404 10.93 -6.86 -27.85
N LEU A 405 10.10 -5.87 -28.16
CA LEU A 405 9.45 -4.99 -27.20
C LEU A 405 8.22 -5.68 -26.60
N VAL A 406 8.33 -6.14 -25.37
CA VAL A 406 7.25 -6.84 -24.64
C VAL A 406 6.07 -5.89 -24.37
N GLY A 407 6.36 -4.69 -23.88
CA GLY A 407 5.37 -3.65 -23.61
C GLY A 407 5.72 -2.75 -22.44
N LEU A 408 4.83 -1.81 -22.16
CA LEU A 408 4.88 -0.91 -21.02
C LEU A 408 3.81 -1.31 -19.99
N PHE A 409 4.23 -1.56 -18.76
CA PHE A 409 3.39 -1.96 -17.61
C PHE A 409 3.33 -0.83 -16.59
N THR A 410 2.12 -0.48 -16.14
CA THR A 410 1.88 0.72 -15.31
C THR A 410 0.82 0.52 -14.24
N GLY A 411 0.65 1.52 -13.35
CA GLY A 411 -0.40 1.72 -12.36
C GLY A 411 -1.19 3.02 -12.57
N ASP A 412 -1.29 3.88 -11.55
CA ASP A 412 -1.85 5.24 -11.50
C ASP A 412 -3.37 5.34 -11.57
N SER A 413 -4.00 4.76 -12.57
CA SER A 413 -5.43 5.00 -12.81
C SER A 413 -6.39 4.03 -12.12
N HIS A 414 -5.85 3.15 -11.28
CA HIS A 414 -6.64 2.19 -10.50
C HIS A 414 -7.64 1.37 -11.35
N VAL A 415 -7.23 1.02 -12.56
CA VAL A 415 -8.00 0.18 -13.48
C VAL A 415 -7.16 -0.98 -13.96
N ASN A 416 -7.82 -2.07 -14.33
CA ASN A 416 -7.15 -3.20 -14.98
C ASN A 416 -7.54 -3.23 -16.45
N ASN A 417 -6.60 -2.98 -17.33
CA ASN A 417 -6.88 -2.88 -18.76
C ASN A 417 -5.63 -3.18 -19.61
N TYR A 418 -5.88 -3.52 -20.85
CA TYR A 418 -4.86 -3.78 -21.86
C TYR A 418 -5.23 -3.17 -23.21
N THR A 419 -4.26 -2.60 -23.91
CA THR A 419 -4.41 -2.18 -25.31
C THR A 419 -3.12 -2.39 -26.07
N LYS A 420 -3.24 -2.62 -27.39
CA LYS A 420 -2.11 -2.60 -28.32
C LYS A 420 -2.30 -1.43 -29.27
N LYS A 421 -1.33 -0.52 -29.32
CA LYS A 421 -1.39 0.64 -30.20
C LYS A 421 -0.03 0.85 -30.87
N ASP A 422 -0.04 1.09 -32.17
CA ASP A 422 1.15 1.34 -32.98
C ASP A 422 2.26 0.26 -32.80
N GLY A 423 1.81 -1.01 -32.62
CA GLY A 423 2.70 -2.16 -32.41
C GLY A 423 3.17 -2.35 -30.97
N VAL A 424 2.89 -1.43 -30.06
CA VAL A 424 3.30 -1.46 -28.64
C VAL A 424 2.16 -1.97 -27.78
N ASN A 425 2.48 -2.87 -26.83
CA ASN A 425 1.56 -3.33 -25.80
C ASN A 425 1.59 -2.38 -24.60
N TYR A 426 0.43 -1.98 -24.13
CA TYR A 426 0.23 -1.17 -22.93
C TYR A 426 -0.66 -1.93 -21.95
N TYR A 427 -0.15 -2.18 -20.76
CA TYR A 427 -0.86 -2.86 -19.70
C TYR A 427 -0.91 -1.98 -18.45
N ILE A 428 -2.09 -1.76 -17.91
CA ILE A 428 -2.30 -1.05 -16.67
C ILE A 428 -2.92 -2.02 -15.66
N THR A 429 -2.30 -2.12 -14.48
CA THR A 429 -2.81 -2.95 -13.40
C THR A 429 -3.62 -2.11 -12.44
N GLN A 430 -4.66 -2.73 -11.87
CA GLN A 430 -5.44 -2.07 -10.84
C GLN A 430 -4.63 -1.97 -9.57
N GLY A 431 -4.52 -0.74 -9.09
CA GLY A 431 -3.94 -0.46 -7.81
C GLY A 431 -4.77 -1.03 -6.66
N TYR A 432 -4.14 -1.06 -5.51
CA TYR A 432 -4.74 -1.60 -4.31
C TYR A 432 -5.51 -0.56 -3.50
N GLY A 433 -5.02 0.67 -3.42
CA GLY A 433 -5.49 1.65 -2.44
C GLY A 433 -6.89 2.17 -2.71
N TRP A 434 -7.07 3.00 -3.70
CA TRP A 434 -8.34 3.65 -3.99
C TRP A 434 -8.97 3.09 -5.26
N VAL A 435 -10.21 2.64 -5.16
CA VAL A 435 -10.95 2.11 -6.32
C VAL A 435 -12.17 2.98 -6.57
N SER A 436 -12.24 3.57 -7.75
CA SER A 436 -13.46 4.30 -8.15
C SER A 436 -14.64 3.34 -8.22
N PRO A 437 -15.84 3.72 -7.73
CA PRO A 437 -17.05 2.90 -7.83
C PRO A 437 -17.34 2.39 -9.23
N ASP A 438 -17.01 3.19 -10.24
CA ASP A 438 -17.31 2.90 -11.64
C ASP A 438 -16.41 1.83 -12.27
N VAL A 439 -15.33 1.46 -11.58
CA VAL A 439 -14.34 0.49 -12.07
C VAL A 439 -14.08 -0.66 -11.10
N MET A 440 -14.93 -0.80 -10.09
CA MET A 440 -14.86 -1.89 -9.13
C MET A 440 -14.99 -3.26 -9.81
N ILE A 441 -14.02 -4.12 -9.54
CA ILE A 441 -14.11 -5.52 -9.95
C ILE A 441 -14.88 -6.35 -8.91
N PRO A 442 -15.53 -7.44 -9.31
CA PRO A 442 -16.22 -8.32 -8.38
C PRO A 442 -15.33 -8.77 -7.22
N GLY A 443 -15.81 -8.63 -6.00
CA GLY A 443 -15.09 -8.95 -4.78
C GLY A 443 -14.32 -7.79 -4.16
N GLN A 444 -14.18 -6.65 -4.86
CA GLN A 444 -13.71 -5.42 -4.23
C GLN A 444 -14.84 -4.75 -3.47
N LYS A 445 -14.49 -4.13 -2.36
CA LYS A 445 -15.38 -3.23 -1.65
C LYS A 445 -15.09 -1.81 -2.07
N HIS A 446 -16.16 -1.01 -2.10
CA HIS A 446 -16.06 0.40 -2.49
C HIS A 446 -15.06 1.16 -1.61
N ALA A 447 -14.27 1.87 -2.35
CA ALA A 447 -13.45 3.00 -1.94
C ALA A 447 -13.28 3.22 -0.45
N VAL A 448 -12.29 2.94 0.07
CA VAL A 448 -11.50 3.64 1.05
C VAL A 448 -10.37 2.71 1.32
N PHE A 449 -9.23 3.16 0.99
CA PHE A 449 -7.94 2.72 1.41
C PHE A 449 -8.02 1.62 2.49
N ASP A 450 -7.76 0.37 2.13
CA ASP A 450 -7.38 -0.61 3.13
C ASP A 450 -8.23 -1.85 3.38
N TYR A 451 -8.90 -2.30 2.36
CA TYR A 451 -9.51 -3.63 2.45
C TYR A 451 -8.54 -4.70 1.94
N ARG A 452 -8.09 -5.59 2.82
CA ARG A 452 -7.32 -6.76 2.37
C ARG A 452 -8.05 -7.59 1.30
N GLU A 453 -9.38 -7.51 1.29
CA GLU A 453 -10.26 -8.13 0.29
C GLU A 453 -10.15 -7.47 -1.08
N SER A 454 -9.72 -6.21 -1.13
CA SER A 454 -9.46 -5.49 -2.38
C SER A 454 -8.07 -5.75 -2.95
N LEU A 455 -7.29 -6.62 -2.32
CA LEU A 455 -5.96 -6.99 -2.80
C LEU A 455 -5.98 -7.34 -4.28
N CYS A 456 -5.16 -6.64 -5.04
CA CYS A 456 -4.94 -6.89 -6.46
C CYS A 456 -3.44 -6.94 -6.73
N ILE A 457 -2.95 -8.14 -7.03
CA ILE A 457 -1.56 -8.36 -7.45
C ILE A 457 -1.61 -9.11 -8.77
N ASP A 458 -1.12 -8.51 -9.83
CA ASP A 458 -0.98 -9.18 -11.11
C ASP A 458 0.42 -9.80 -11.21
N VAL A 459 0.47 -11.10 -11.38
CA VAL A 459 1.73 -11.80 -11.68
C VAL A 459 1.85 -11.89 -13.19
N VAL A 460 2.79 -11.15 -13.74
CA VAL A 460 3.10 -11.18 -15.17
C VAL A 460 4.07 -12.32 -15.46
N ALA A 461 3.77 -13.10 -16.47
CA ALA A 461 4.64 -14.16 -16.98
C ALA A 461 4.84 -13.99 -18.49
N VAL A 462 6.08 -14.10 -18.95
CA VAL A 462 6.45 -13.90 -20.36
C VAL A 462 7.18 -15.14 -20.86
N LYS A 463 6.65 -15.77 -21.92
CA LYS A 463 7.31 -16.83 -22.69
C LYS A 463 8.07 -16.20 -23.86
N PRO A 464 9.41 -16.10 -23.80
CA PRO A 464 10.16 -15.43 -24.84
C PRO A 464 10.12 -16.18 -26.19
N ASP A 465 10.08 -17.52 -26.17
CA ASP A 465 10.12 -18.34 -27.39
C ASP A 465 8.83 -18.21 -28.22
N THR A 466 7.68 -18.07 -27.58
CA THR A 466 6.39 -17.89 -28.26
C THR A 466 5.95 -16.43 -28.30
N ARG A 467 6.70 -15.52 -27.67
CA ARG A 467 6.36 -14.10 -27.50
C ARG A 467 4.98 -13.88 -26.84
N GLU A 468 4.62 -14.74 -25.92
CA GLU A 468 3.35 -14.69 -25.23
C GLU A 468 3.51 -14.10 -23.83
N VAL A 469 2.64 -13.19 -23.47
CA VAL A 469 2.49 -12.61 -22.12
C VAL A 469 1.18 -13.05 -21.54
N HIS A 470 1.21 -13.49 -20.29
CA HIS A 470 0.00 -13.78 -19.52
C HIS A 470 0.08 -13.16 -18.13
N THR A 471 -1.03 -12.58 -17.66
CA THR A 471 -1.14 -12.09 -16.30
C THR A 471 -2.00 -13.04 -15.47
N PHE A 472 -1.64 -13.23 -14.21
CA PHE A 472 -2.38 -14.06 -13.26
C PHE A 472 -2.77 -13.19 -12.08
N ARG A 473 -4.06 -12.85 -11.96
CA ARG A 473 -4.59 -12.08 -10.87
C ARG A 473 -4.59 -12.91 -9.59
N VAL A 474 -3.98 -12.34 -8.54
CA VAL A 474 -4.08 -12.80 -7.15
C VAL A 474 -4.91 -11.76 -6.40
N GLY A 475 -6.03 -12.19 -5.84
CA GLY A 475 -6.94 -11.31 -5.11
C GLY A 475 -8.25 -11.07 -5.84
N ALA A 476 -8.78 -9.86 -5.70
CA ALA A 476 -10.10 -9.51 -6.22
C ALA A 476 -10.22 -9.72 -7.74
N GLY A 477 -11.34 -10.27 -8.16
CA GLY A 477 -11.64 -10.59 -9.56
C GLY A 477 -11.10 -11.94 -10.03
N GLY A 478 -10.01 -12.44 -9.45
CA GLY A 478 -9.46 -13.74 -9.82
C GLY A 478 -9.20 -13.91 -11.32
N ALA A 479 -9.44 -15.12 -11.84
CA ALA A 479 -9.15 -15.49 -13.22
C ALA A 479 -9.88 -14.64 -14.30
N ASP A 480 -10.99 -14.01 -13.96
CA ASP A 480 -11.75 -13.17 -14.90
C ASP A 480 -10.97 -11.90 -15.32
N TYR A 481 -9.90 -11.61 -14.60
CA TYR A 481 -9.00 -10.47 -14.85
C TYR A 481 -7.59 -10.88 -15.30
N ASP A 482 -7.44 -12.14 -15.73
CA ASP A 482 -6.24 -12.59 -16.40
C ASP A 482 -6.24 -12.11 -17.86
N TYR A 483 -5.11 -11.59 -18.34
CA TYR A 483 -4.93 -11.14 -19.73
C TYR A 483 -3.92 -12.01 -20.44
N THR A 484 -4.13 -12.21 -21.73
CA THR A 484 -3.16 -12.87 -22.61
C THR A 484 -2.97 -12.04 -23.88
N PHE A 485 -1.72 -11.77 -24.24
CA PHE A 485 -1.38 -11.05 -25.45
C PHE A 485 0.01 -11.46 -25.98
N THR A 486 0.36 -10.99 -27.17
CA THR A 486 1.65 -11.27 -27.80
C THR A 486 2.38 -9.98 -28.19
N TYR A 487 3.72 -10.04 -28.26
CA TYR A 487 4.57 -8.92 -28.61
C TYR A 487 5.47 -9.19 -29.85
#